data_4f86b60ef476c71f1e6b22ffc0b3b85e
#
_entry.id   4f86b60ef476c71f1e6b22ffc0b3b85e
#
_cell.length_a   1.000
_cell.length_b   1.000
_cell.length_c   1.000
_cell.angle_alpha   90.00
_cell.angle_beta   90.00
_cell.angle_gamma   90.00
#
_symmetry.space_group_name_H-M   'P 1'
#
loop_
_entity.id
_entity.type
_entity.pdbx_description
1 polymer ?
#
loop_
_entity_poly.entity_id
_entity_poly.type
_entity_poly.pdbx_seq_one_letter_code
_entity_poly.pdbx_strand_id
1 'polypeptide(L)'
;MNFWKKLKNKNGPALRLGGPILALAPMANVTDTAFRQIIAKYGKPDVMFTEFVSCDGLCSKGKKNILPILKYSEKERPIVAQVFGAKPENFYESAKIIKKLGFDGIDINMGCPDKKVLKQGAGAALINNPKLAQ
;
A
#
# COMPACT_ATOMS: atom_id res chain seq x y z
N MET A 1 -12.04 -10.10 -13.61
CA MET A 1 -12.80 -9.32 -12.59
C MET A 1 -11.80 -8.47 -11.85
N ASN A 2 -12.04 -7.14 -11.72
CA ASN A 2 -11.08 -6.27 -11.03
C ASN A 2 -11.12 -6.49 -9.50
N PHE A 3 -10.06 -6.05 -8.81
CA PHE A 3 -9.86 -6.22 -7.36
C PHE A 3 -11.08 -5.74 -6.54
N TRP A 4 -11.59 -4.54 -6.83
CA TRP A 4 -12.71 -3.93 -6.11
C TRP A 4 -14.03 -4.68 -6.30
N LYS A 5 -14.28 -5.22 -7.51
CA LYS A 5 -15.44 -6.10 -7.75
C LYS A 5 -15.31 -7.41 -6.98
N LYS A 6 -14.10 -7.95 -6.85
CA LYS A 6 -13.85 -9.15 -6.03
C LYS A 6 -14.11 -8.88 -4.55
N LEU A 7 -13.72 -7.71 -4.03
CA LEU A 7 -14.01 -7.31 -2.65
C LEU A 7 -15.52 -7.21 -2.40
N LYS A 8 -16.26 -6.54 -3.29
CA LYS A 8 -17.73 -6.41 -3.17
C LYS A 8 -18.46 -7.76 -3.17
N ASN A 9 -17.90 -8.76 -3.83
CA ASN A 9 -18.51 -10.09 -3.92
C ASN A 9 -18.08 -11.04 -2.78
N LYS A 10 -17.11 -10.66 -1.95
CA LYS A 10 -16.76 -11.41 -0.74
C LYS A 10 -17.70 -11.01 0.38
N ASN A 11 -18.30 -12.01 1.05
CA ASN A 11 -19.18 -11.84 2.21
C ASN A 11 -18.42 -11.31 3.44
N GLY A 12 -17.88 -10.10 3.35
CA GLY A 12 -17.32 -9.38 4.50
C GLY A 12 -18.40 -8.82 5.43
N PRO A 13 -18.10 -8.55 6.71
CA PRO A 13 -19.08 -8.04 7.67
C PRO A 13 -19.77 -6.74 7.24
N ALA A 14 -19.05 -5.83 6.59
CA ALA A 14 -19.56 -4.56 6.09
C ALA A 14 -20.32 -4.69 4.75
N LEU A 15 -19.99 -5.69 3.92
CA LEU A 15 -20.56 -5.90 2.59
C LEU A 15 -21.83 -6.72 2.57
N ARG A 16 -22.18 -7.40 3.67
CA ARG A 16 -23.43 -8.18 3.78
C ARG A 16 -24.69 -7.36 3.57
N LEU A 17 -24.58 -6.03 3.63
CA LEU A 17 -25.72 -5.09 3.50
C LEU A 17 -25.56 -4.11 2.33
N GLY A 18 -24.63 -4.34 1.39
CA GLY A 18 -24.37 -3.40 0.30
C GLY A 18 -23.70 -2.08 0.77
N GLY A 19 -23.04 -2.11 1.94
CA GLY A 19 -22.36 -0.96 2.53
C GLY A 19 -21.06 -0.53 1.81
N PRO A 20 -20.43 0.55 2.30
CA PRO A 20 -19.15 1.02 1.79
C PRO A 20 -18.03 0.00 2.06
N ILE A 21 -17.01 0.00 1.20
CA ILE A 21 -15.77 -0.76 1.45
C ILE A 21 -15.00 -0.06 2.58
N LEU A 22 -14.72 -0.78 3.66
CA LEU A 22 -13.91 -0.31 4.77
C LEU A 22 -12.43 -0.63 4.51
N ALA A 23 -11.58 0.38 4.58
CA ALA A 23 -10.15 0.25 4.37
C ALA A 23 -9.37 0.74 5.60
N LEU A 24 -8.37 -0.02 6.04
CA LEU A 24 -7.37 0.50 6.98
C LEU A 24 -6.37 1.34 6.21
N ALA A 25 -6.39 2.65 6.44
CA ALA A 25 -5.49 3.59 5.77
C ALA A 25 -4.02 3.31 6.11
N PRO A 26 -3.08 3.51 5.17
CA PRO A 26 -1.65 3.40 5.42
C PRO A 26 -1.16 4.57 6.28
N MET A 27 -0.46 4.27 7.37
CA MET A 27 0.11 5.28 8.29
C MET A 27 1.53 4.88 8.67
N ALA A 28 2.52 5.72 8.28
CA ALA A 28 3.93 5.47 8.59
C ALA A 28 4.15 5.38 10.11
N ASN A 29 4.93 4.40 10.55
CA ASN A 29 5.24 4.07 11.95
C ASN A 29 4.00 3.71 12.81
N VAL A 30 2.86 3.41 12.19
CA VAL A 30 1.62 3.01 12.88
C VAL A 30 1.10 1.70 12.34
N THR A 31 0.85 1.60 11.04
CA THR A 31 0.23 0.42 10.44
C THR A 31 1.26 -0.64 10.05
N ASP A 32 2.14 -1.00 10.98
CA ASP A 32 3.02 -2.15 10.86
C ASP A 32 2.23 -3.49 10.94
N THR A 33 2.91 -4.61 10.74
CA THR A 33 2.23 -5.92 10.76
C THR A 33 1.65 -6.25 12.13
N ALA A 34 2.23 -5.79 13.23
CA ALA A 34 1.72 -6.04 14.58
C ALA A 34 0.38 -5.32 14.78
N PHE A 35 0.33 -4.04 14.44
CA PHE A 35 -0.91 -3.24 14.49
C PHE A 35 -1.99 -3.84 13.58
N ARG A 36 -1.67 -4.16 12.32
CA ARG A 36 -2.64 -4.72 11.38
C ARG A 36 -3.18 -6.09 11.84
N GLN A 37 -2.37 -6.93 12.51
CA GLN A 37 -2.84 -8.19 13.06
C GLN A 37 -3.83 -8.01 14.22
N ILE A 38 -3.62 -6.99 15.07
CA ILE A 38 -4.58 -6.62 16.11
C ILE A 38 -5.91 -6.20 15.48
N ILE A 39 -5.87 -5.33 14.49
CA ILE A 39 -7.08 -4.91 13.75
C ILE A 39 -7.74 -6.11 13.07
N ALA A 40 -6.97 -7.00 12.43
CA ALA A 40 -7.50 -8.22 11.81
C ALA A 40 -8.23 -9.14 12.81
N LYS A 41 -7.79 -9.13 14.07
CA LYS A 41 -8.39 -9.96 15.14
C LYS A 41 -9.69 -9.39 15.67
N TYR A 42 -9.77 -8.08 15.88
CA TYR A 42 -10.86 -7.44 16.60
C TYR A 42 -11.89 -6.71 15.74
N GLY A 43 -11.52 -6.29 14.54
CA GLY A 43 -12.42 -5.54 13.64
C GLY A 43 -11.84 -5.46 12.22
N LYS A 44 -11.67 -6.62 11.58
CA LYS A 44 -11.04 -6.73 10.26
C LYS A 44 -11.78 -5.90 9.21
N PRO A 45 -11.13 -4.90 8.57
CA PRO A 45 -11.67 -4.18 7.45
C PRO A 45 -11.67 -5.05 6.17
N ASP A 46 -12.33 -4.57 5.11
CA ASP A 46 -12.40 -5.27 3.83
C ASP A 46 -11.06 -5.32 3.10
N VAL A 47 -10.19 -4.31 3.34
CA VAL A 47 -8.84 -4.24 2.80
C VAL A 47 -7.90 -3.52 3.76
N MET A 48 -6.66 -3.98 3.84
CA MET A 48 -5.59 -3.35 4.61
C MET A 48 -4.47 -2.87 3.71
N PHE A 49 -3.78 -1.82 4.14
CA PHE A 49 -2.60 -1.27 3.47
C PHE A 49 -1.39 -1.36 4.39
N THR A 50 -0.21 -1.62 3.79
CA THR A 50 1.05 -1.48 4.54
C THR A 50 1.37 -0.02 4.76
N GLU A 51 2.35 0.26 5.63
CA GLU A 51 3.06 1.54 5.56
C GLU A 51 3.65 1.73 4.16
N PHE A 52 3.85 3.00 3.75
CA PHE A 52 4.43 3.27 2.43
C PHE A 52 5.96 3.09 2.41
N VAL A 53 6.48 2.54 1.32
CA VAL A 53 7.91 2.33 1.11
C VAL A 53 8.40 3.02 -0.16
N SER A 54 9.68 3.44 -0.13
CA SER A 54 10.30 4.09 -1.30
C SER A 54 10.55 3.09 -2.43
N CYS A 55 10.07 3.41 -3.64
CA CYS A 55 10.42 2.68 -4.86
C CYS A 55 11.93 2.72 -5.12
N ASP A 56 12.58 3.88 -4.95
CA ASP A 56 14.02 4.02 -5.10
C ASP A 56 14.77 3.13 -4.09
N GLY A 57 14.27 3.05 -2.86
CA GLY A 57 14.81 2.17 -1.84
C GLY A 57 14.67 0.68 -2.19
N LEU A 58 13.50 0.27 -2.68
CA LEU A 58 13.27 -1.12 -3.12
C LEU A 58 14.16 -1.52 -4.30
N CYS A 59 14.54 -0.57 -5.16
CA CYS A 59 15.40 -0.78 -6.30
C CYS A 59 16.91 -0.60 -5.99
N SER A 60 17.25 -0.24 -4.75
CA SER A 60 18.62 0.02 -4.31
C SER A 60 19.29 -1.18 -3.63
N LYS A 61 20.60 -1.06 -3.36
CA LYS A 61 21.34 -2.01 -2.51
C LYS A 61 20.80 -2.04 -1.07
N GLY A 62 20.13 -0.97 -0.62
CA GLY A 62 19.47 -0.85 0.69
C GLY A 62 18.13 -1.57 0.82
N LYS A 63 17.65 -2.26 -0.19
CA LYS A 63 16.40 -3.01 -0.21
C LYS A 63 16.16 -3.87 1.03
N LYS A 64 17.21 -4.51 1.54
CA LYS A 64 17.12 -5.39 2.73
C LYS A 64 16.55 -4.66 3.97
N ASN A 65 16.80 -3.36 4.10
CA ASN A 65 16.33 -2.54 5.22
C ASN A 65 14.87 -2.13 5.08
N ILE A 66 14.31 -2.19 3.89
CA ILE A 66 12.95 -1.76 3.56
C ILE A 66 11.98 -2.95 3.55
N LEU A 67 12.44 -4.12 3.14
CA LEU A 67 11.61 -5.33 3.07
C LEU A 67 10.86 -5.67 4.38
N PRO A 68 11.41 -5.45 5.59
CA PRO A 68 10.67 -5.69 6.83
C PRO A 68 9.38 -4.88 6.95
N ILE A 69 9.30 -3.68 6.37
CA ILE A 69 8.08 -2.84 6.36
C ILE A 69 6.95 -3.51 5.55
N LEU A 70 7.33 -4.29 4.54
CA LEU A 70 6.40 -5.05 3.69
C LEU A 70 6.05 -6.45 4.25
N LYS A 71 6.44 -6.75 5.51
CA LYS A 71 6.06 -8.02 6.15
C LYS A 71 4.55 -8.02 6.44
N TYR A 72 3.89 -9.16 6.17
CA TYR A 72 2.48 -9.37 6.50
C TYR A 72 2.21 -10.85 6.81
N SER A 73 1.03 -11.14 7.36
CA SER A 73 0.51 -12.49 7.56
C SER A 73 -0.76 -12.70 6.72
N GLU A 74 -1.10 -13.96 6.45
CA GLU A 74 -2.32 -14.32 5.70
C GLU A 74 -3.61 -13.80 6.36
N LYS A 75 -3.60 -13.56 7.68
CA LYS A 75 -4.73 -13.00 8.41
C LYS A 75 -5.06 -11.55 8.00
N GLU A 76 -4.08 -10.84 7.47
CA GLU A 76 -4.20 -9.43 7.05
C GLU A 76 -4.81 -9.26 5.65
N ARG A 77 -4.95 -10.38 4.88
CA ARG A 77 -5.50 -10.32 3.51
C ARG A 77 -6.99 -9.94 3.49
N PRO A 78 -7.45 -9.18 2.48
CA PRO A 78 -6.66 -8.60 1.38
C PRO A 78 -5.71 -7.51 1.85
N ILE A 79 -4.45 -7.57 1.41
CA ILE A 79 -3.38 -6.65 1.78
C ILE A 79 -2.75 -5.98 0.56
N VAL A 80 -2.68 -4.67 0.57
CA VAL A 80 -2.12 -3.84 -0.51
C VAL A 80 -0.83 -3.20 -0.03
N ALA A 81 0.24 -3.29 -0.82
CA ALA A 81 1.49 -2.59 -0.53
C ALA A 81 1.40 -1.15 -1.05
N GLN A 82 1.61 -0.16 -0.18
CA GLN A 82 1.71 1.23 -0.61
C GLN A 82 3.17 1.61 -0.88
N VAL A 83 3.40 2.29 -2.00
CA VAL A 83 4.72 2.77 -2.43
C VAL A 83 4.70 4.25 -2.77
N PHE A 84 5.86 4.90 -2.70
CA PHE A 84 6.04 6.27 -3.16
C PHE A 84 7.33 6.42 -3.97
N GLY A 85 7.38 7.40 -4.84
CA GLY A 85 8.53 7.70 -5.70
C GLY A 85 8.17 8.74 -6.74
N ALA A 86 9.14 9.03 -7.63
CA ALA A 86 8.98 9.95 -8.76
C ALA A 86 9.56 9.38 -10.07
N LYS A 87 10.01 8.12 -10.08
CA LYS A 87 10.61 7.48 -11.25
C LYS A 87 9.75 6.31 -11.72
N PRO A 88 9.10 6.40 -12.90
CA PRO A 88 8.23 5.34 -13.41
C PRO A 88 8.90 3.98 -13.49
N GLU A 89 10.18 3.93 -13.89
CA GLU A 89 10.97 2.70 -13.96
C GLU A 89 11.09 2.00 -12.59
N ASN A 90 11.24 2.77 -11.50
CA ASN A 90 11.33 2.21 -10.15
C ASN A 90 9.97 1.74 -9.64
N PHE A 91 8.86 2.35 -10.05
CA PHE A 91 7.53 1.82 -9.80
C PHE A 91 7.32 0.48 -10.50
N TYR A 92 7.75 0.35 -11.74
CA TYR A 92 7.65 -0.90 -12.51
C TYR A 92 8.43 -2.04 -11.83
N GLU A 93 9.68 -1.80 -11.44
CA GLU A 93 10.49 -2.81 -10.74
C GLU A 93 9.93 -3.11 -9.33
N SER A 94 9.46 -2.10 -8.60
CA SER A 94 8.81 -2.28 -7.30
C SER A 94 7.54 -3.13 -7.43
N ALA A 95 6.74 -2.94 -8.48
CA ALA A 95 5.55 -3.75 -8.73
C ALA A 95 5.89 -5.23 -8.94
N LYS A 96 6.99 -5.55 -9.64
CA LYS A 96 7.47 -6.93 -9.78
C LYS A 96 7.87 -7.53 -8.44
N ILE A 97 8.56 -6.75 -7.60
CA ILE A 97 8.98 -7.19 -6.26
C ILE A 97 7.74 -7.48 -5.40
N ILE A 98 6.80 -6.55 -5.35
CA ILE A 98 5.56 -6.64 -4.57
C ILE A 98 4.72 -7.84 -5.03
N LYS A 99 4.61 -8.05 -6.35
CA LYS A 99 3.96 -9.23 -6.91
C LYS A 99 4.61 -10.54 -6.45
N LYS A 100 5.96 -10.61 -6.44
CA LYS A 100 6.69 -11.80 -5.94
C LYS A 100 6.49 -12.03 -4.45
N LEU A 101 6.29 -10.96 -3.66
CA LEU A 101 5.96 -11.05 -2.24
C LEU A 101 4.52 -11.51 -1.98
N GLY A 102 3.68 -11.61 -3.03
CA GLY A 102 2.34 -12.16 -2.95
C GLY A 102 1.26 -11.19 -2.48
N PHE A 103 1.47 -9.88 -2.55
CA PHE A 103 0.44 -8.88 -2.24
C PHE A 103 -0.76 -8.96 -3.19
N ASP A 104 -1.94 -8.60 -2.67
CA ASP A 104 -3.20 -8.57 -3.44
C ASP A 104 -3.29 -7.35 -4.36
N GLY A 105 -2.51 -6.31 -4.09
CA GLY A 105 -2.46 -5.08 -4.87
C GLY A 105 -1.27 -4.19 -4.53
N ILE A 106 -1.10 -3.14 -5.32
CA ILE A 106 -0.16 -2.05 -5.10
C ILE A 106 -0.92 -0.73 -5.12
N ASP A 107 -0.53 0.19 -4.27
CA ASP A 107 -1.09 1.54 -4.18
C ASP A 107 0.04 2.57 -4.26
N ILE A 108 -0.22 3.70 -4.92
CA ILE A 108 0.74 4.77 -5.11
C ILE A 108 0.39 5.94 -4.21
N ASN A 109 1.29 6.30 -3.31
CA ASN A 109 1.12 7.46 -2.43
C ASN A 109 1.34 8.75 -3.22
N MET A 110 0.27 9.49 -3.46
CA MET A 110 0.26 10.80 -4.10
C MET A 110 -0.18 11.92 -3.13
N GLY A 111 -0.27 11.64 -1.84
CA GLY A 111 -0.84 12.58 -0.87
C GLY A 111 0.07 12.96 0.30
N CYS A 112 1.17 12.24 0.55
CA CYS A 112 2.03 12.49 1.68
C CYS A 112 2.70 13.88 1.59
N PRO A 113 2.49 14.78 2.60
CA PRO A 113 3.09 16.12 2.61
C PRO A 113 4.45 16.17 3.32
N ASP A 114 5.01 15.04 3.75
CA ASP A 114 6.29 15.00 4.45
C ASP A 114 7.41 15.63 3.59
N LYS A 115 8.20 16.51 4.20
CA LYS A 115 9.25 17.28 3.52
C LYS A 115 10.29 16.38 2.83
N LYS A 116 10.60 15.22 3.39
CA LYS A 116 11.57 14.27 2.79
C LYS A 116 11.00 13.60 1.56
N VAL A 117 9.69 13.34 1.54
CA VAL A 117 8.97 12.77 0.39
C VAL A 117 8.83 13.83 -0.70
N LEU A 118 8.41 15.06 -0.34
CA LEU A 118 8.25 16.17 -1.29
C LEU A 118 9.57 16.54 -1.99
N LYS A 119 10.70 16.54 -1.28
CA LYS A 119 12.02 16.81 -1.86
C LYS A 119 12.43 15.81 -2.93
N GLN A 120 11.84 14.62 -2.95
CA GLN A 120 12.06 13.60 -3.97
C GLN A 120 11.12 13.75 -5.19
N GLY A 121 10.27 14.77 -5.20
CA GLY A 121 9.22 14.93 -6.22
C GLY A 121 8.07 13.91 -6.10
N ALA A 122 7.94 13.28 -4.92
CA ALA A 122 7.00 12.19 -4.66
C ALA A 122 5.88 12.63 -3.71
N GLY A 123 4.92 11.75 -3.43
CA GLY A 123 3.78 12.06 -2.58
C GLY A 123 2.97 13.21 -3.13
N ALA A 124 2.61 14.19 -2.31
CA ALA A 124 1.82 15.35 -2.73
C ALA A 124 2.51 16.22 -3.80
N ALA A 125 3.84 16.14 -3.97
CA ALA A 125 4.55 16.86 -5.03
C ALA A 125 4.13 16.40 -6.45
N LEU A 126 3.61 15.20 -6.61
CA LEU A 126 3.09 14.68 -7.89
C LEU A 126 1.90 15.50 -8.42
N ILE A 127 1.16 16.20 -7.55
CA ILE A 127 0.06 17.12 -7.95
C ILE A 127 0.58 18.21 -8.89
N ASN A 128 1.83 18.65 -8.69
CA ASN A 128 2.45 19.68 -9.52
C ASN A 128 2.99 19.13 -10.85
N ASN A 129 2.97 17.83 -11.06
CA ASN A 129 3.44 17.17 -12.27
C ASN A 129 2.45 16.08 -12.73
N PRO A 130 1.26 16.46 -13.22
CA PRO A 130 0.23 15.49 -13.61
C PRO A 130 0.66 14.56 -14.76
N LYS A 131 1.58 15.00 -15.62
CA LYS A 131 2.15 14.13 -16.67
C LYS A 131 2.97 12.98 -16.12
N LEU A 132 3.66 13.19 -14.99
CA LEU A 132 4.41 12.15 -14.32
C LEU A 132 3.48 11.21 -13.53
N ALA A 133 2.35 11.72 -13.08
CA ALA A 133 1.38 10.96 -12.30
C ALA A 133 0.48 10.05 -13.16
N GLN A 134 0.48 10.23 -14.48
CA GLN A 134 -0.22 9.40 -15.48
C GLN A 134 0.57 8.14 -15.83
#